data_8e6b2663d54f095e168db5383d51fb90
#
_entry.id   8e6b2663d54f095e168db5383d51fb90
#
_cell.length_a   1.000
_cell.length_b   1.000
_cell.length_c   1.000
_cell.angle_alpha   90.00
_cell.angle_beta   90.00
_cell.angle_gamma   90.00
#
_symmetry.space_group_name_H-M   'P 1'
#
loop_
_entity.id
_entity.type
_entity.pdbx_description
1 polymer ?
#
loop_
_entity_poly.entity_id
_entity_poly.type
_entity_poly.pdbx_seq_one_letter_code
_entity_poly.pdbx_strand_id
1 'polypeptide(L)'
;MKKNTIKEYIKKYAQSRYYFNIQDLRNYFFQNDISYTEENLKKSIYRMKRNEIIFGSGRGWYSTIRNEFVLDTKPVQKIIKLIEKNFPFLEFSCWSTEQLKAFFHHLPSQFVTFFYSEKDSLQPLKDFLENKNYNVFLNPLKAEAYKFVHFRNWTAILRPFIAHREPKDGHFARIEKIVVDLYVETKKLNLIDMEEYSKVVSNIMSNYRLKIPELLDYAHNRKVRSKIEKIIMCFNLSSYATI
;
A
#
# COMPACT_ATOMS: atom_id res chain seq x y z
N MET A 1 40.05 -21.14 -2.88
CA MET A 1 38.68 -20.61 -3.04
C MET A 1 38.66 -19.14 -2.62
N LYS A 2 38.21 -18.20 -3.49
CA LYS A 2 38.06 -16.79 -3.10
C LYS A 2 36.93 -16.72 -2.05
N LYS A 3 37.24 -16.16 -0.88
CA LYS A 3 36.28 -15.92 0.17
C LYS A 3 35.29 -14.84 -0.34
N ASN A 4 34.01 -15.19 -0.46
CA ASN A 4 33.00 -14.23 -0.91
C ASN A 4 32.98 -13.00 -0.01
N THR A 5 32.83 -11.85 -0.59
CA THR A 5 32.69 -10.58 0.17
C THR A 5 31.28 -10.46 0.73
N ILE A 6 31.10 -9.68 1.81
CA ILE A 6 29.78 -9.36 2.38
C ILE A 6 28.83 -8.82 1.29
N LYS A 7 29.34 -8.02 0.36
CA LYS A 7 28.59 -7.49 -0.78
C LYS A 7 28.02 -8.62 -1.67
N GLU A 8 28.79 -9.66 -1.94
CA GLU A 8 28.34 -10.81 -2.76
C GLU A 8 27.23 -11.60 -2.05
N TYR A 9 27.35 -11.81 -0.74
CA TYR A 9 26.30 -12.46 0.03
C TYR A 9 25.00 -11.64 0.07
N ILE A 10 25.10 -10.30 0.26
CA ILE A 10 23.91 -9.42 0.19
C ILE A 10 23.29 -9.47 -1.20
N LYS A 11 24.12 -9.44 -2.27
CA LYS A 11 23.63 -9.52 -3.65
C LYS A 11 22.88 -10.83 -3.90
N LYS A 12 23.46 -11.96 -3.49
CA LYS A 12 22.84 -13.28 -3.60
C LYS A 12 21.51 -13.33 -2.84
N TYR A 13 21.47 -12.81 -1.61
CA TYR A 13 20.26 -12.74 -0.80
C TYR A 13 19.17 -11.88 -1.43
N ALA A 14 19.54 -10.73 -1.99
CA ALA A 14 18.62 -9.79 -2.62
C ALA A 14 18.07 -10.29 -3.97
N GLN A 15 18.86 -11.02 -4.76
CA GLN A 15 18.46 -11.52 -6.10
C GLN A 15 17.19 -12.37 -6.10
N SER A 16 16.87 -13.01 -4.99
CA SER A 16 15.69 -13.86 -4.83
C SER A 16 14.51 -13.17 -4.14
N ARG A 17 14.57 -11.84 -3.96
CA ARG A 17 13.56 -11.10 -3.20
C ARG A 17 13.30 -9.72 -3.80
N TYR A 18 12.03 -9.34 -3.84
CA TYR A 18 11.65 -7.97 -4.19
C TYR A 18 11.93 -7.00 -3.02
N TYR A 19 11.67 -7.46 -1.78
CA TYR A 19 11.85 -6.69 -0.56
C TYR A 19 12.51 -7.53 0.52
N PHE A 20 13.33 -6.91 1.34
CA PHE A 20 13.91 -7.53 2.52
C PHE A 20 14.22 -6.48 3.59
N ASN A 21 14.20 -6.89 4.84
CA ASN A 21 14.65 -6.04 5.93
C ASN A 21 16.05 -6.43 6.41
N ILE A 22 16.67 -5.52 7.16
CA ILE A 22 18.03 -5.71 7.67
C ILE A 22 18.11 -6.89 8.66
N GLN A 23 17.04 -7.18 9.41
CA GLN A 23 17.03 -8.27 10.37
C GLN A 23 16.97 -9.64 9.68
N ASP A 24 16.18 -9.76 8.62
CA ASP A 24 16.14 -10.99 7.82
C ASP A 24 17.51 -11.27 7.17
N LEU A 25 18.20 -10.21 6.73
CA LEU A 25 19.58 -10.33 6.21
C LEU A 25 20.56 -10.79 7.28
N ARG A 26 20.45 -10.29 8.52
CA ARG A 26 21.26 -10.76 9.66
C ARG A 26 20.98 -12.21 9.98
N ASN A 27 19.71 -12.61 10.00
CA ASN A 27 19.31 -13.99 10.23
C ASN A 27 19.88 -14.92 9.13
N TYR A 28 19.85 -14.48 7.88
CA TYR A 28 20.47 -15.22 6.77
C TYR A 28 21.99 -15.37 6.97
N PHE A 29 22.70 -14.33 7.41
CA PHE A 29 24.12 -14.42 7.69
C PHE A 29 24.41 -15.39 8.83
N PHE A 30 23.64 -15.33 9.90
CA PHE A 30 23.76 -16.25 11.02
C PHE A 30 23.54 -17.71 10.61
N GLN A 31 22.48 -18.00 9.85
CA GLN A 31 22.14 -19.35 9.38
C GLN A 31 23.16 -19.96 8.40
N ASN A 32 23.98 -19.12 7.75
CA ASN A 32 24.99 -19.55 6.78
C ASN A 32 26.45 -19.35 7.29
N ASP A 33 26.65 -19.17 8.59
CA ASP A 33 27.95 -18.96 9.22
C ASP A 33 28.81 -17.86 8.57
N ILE A 34 28.13 -16.79 8.09
CA ILE A 34 28.79 -15.65 7.44
C ILE A 34 29.23 -14.65 8.50
N SER A 35 30.53 -14.58 8.75
CA SER A 35 31.12 -13.60 9.68
C SER A 35 31.10 -12.19 9.07
N TYR A 36 30.60 -11.21 9.82
CA TYR A 36 30.60 -9.80 9.44
C TYR A 36 30.73 -8.89 10.67
N THR A 37 31.05 -7.63 10.43
CA THR A 37 30.92 -6.56 11.41
C THR A 37 29.78 -5.65 11.01
N GLU A 38 29.08 -5.04 11.96
CA GLU A 38 27.99 -4.10 11.68
C GLU A 38 28.45 -2.92 10.80
N GLU A 39 29.71 -2.47 11.00
CA GLU A 39 30.29 -1.43 10.17
C GLU A 39 30.44 -1.85 8.71
N ASN A 40 30.96 -3.05 8.46
CA ASN A 40 31.10 -3.60 7.11
C ASN A 40 29.75 -3.84 6.43
N LEU A 41 28.74 -4.29 7.20
CA LEU A 41 27.38 -4.46 6.71
C LEU A 41 26.80 -3.10 6.27
N LYS A 42 26.88 -2.08 7.13
CA LYS A 42 26.41 -0.72 6.82
C LYS A 42 27.13 -0.12 5.61
N LYS A 43 28.48 -0.24 5.54
CA LYS A 43 29.27 0.23 4.39
C LYS A 43 28.90 -0.50 3.10
N SER A 44 28.65 -1.81 3.16
CA SER A 44 28.25 -2.60 1.99
C SER A 44 26.89 -2.20 1.48
N ILE A 45 25.90 -2.06 2.36
CA ILE A 45 24.54 -1.59 2.02
C ILE A 45 24.62 -0.18 1.42
N TYR A 46 25.36 0.74 2.03
CA TYR A 46 25.52 2.09 1.50
C TYR A 46 26.09 2.09 0.07
N ARG A 47 27.16 1.31 -0.18
CA ARG A 47 27.77 1.17 -1.52
C ARG A 47 26.81 0.55 -2.52
N MET A 48 26.03 -0.47 -2.12
CA MET A 48 25.03 -1.10 -2.99
C MET A 48 23.91 -0.16 -3.36
N LYS A 49 23.45 0.68 -2.43
CA LYS A 49 22.49 1.76 -2.72
C LYS A 49 23.05 2.78 -3.68
N ARG A 50 24.28 3.25 -3.45
CA ARG A 50 24.95 4.22 -4.33
C ARG A 50 25.15 3.69 -5.75
N ASN A 51 25.37 2.36 -5.89
CA ASN A 51 25.56 1.69 -7.17
C ASN A 51 24.23 1.18 -7.76
N GLU A 52 23.08 1.58 -7.22
CA GLU A 52 21.74 1.21 -7.69
C GLU A 52 21.51 -0.31 -7.80
N ILE A 53 22.18 -1.11 -6.95
CA ILE A 53 21.97 -2.57 -6.87
C ILE A 53 20.78 -2.90 -5.97
N ILE A 54 20.59 -2.10 -4.92
CA ILE A 54 19.42 -2.13 -4.04
C ILE A 54 18.96 -0.70 -3.76
N PHE A 55 17.71 -0.55 -3.38
CA PHE A 55 17.06 0.73 -3.13
C PHE A 55 16.45 0.75 -1.74
N GLY A 56 16.37 1.93 -1.11
CA GLY A 56 15.71 2.07 0.19
C GLY A 56 14.19 1.97 0.04
N SER A 57 13.57 1.15 0.89
CA SER A 57 12.12 0.94 0.96
C SER A 57 11.56 1.34 2.33
N GLY A 58 12.14 2.37 2.94
CA GLY A 58 11.86 2.85 4.28
C GLY A 58 12.91 2.38 5.31
N ARG A 59 12.75 2.77 6.58
CA ARG A 59 13.71 2.49 7.65
C ARG A 59 13.97 1.00 7.83
N GLY A 60 15.21 0.57 7.59
CA GLY A 60 15.64 -0.82 7.74
C GLY A 60 15.14 -1.78 6.66
N TRP A 61 14.43 -1.28 5.64
CA TRP A 61 13.92 -2.04 4.52
C TRP A 61 14.60 -1.66 3.20
N TYR A 62 14.78 -2.64 2.36
CA TYR A 62 15.44 -2.52 1.05
C TYR A 62 14.63 -3.26 0.00
N SER A 63 14.83 -2.85 -1.26
CA SER A 63 14.19 -3.48 -2.42
C SER A 63 15.18 -3.61 -3.58
N THR A 64 14.95 -4.58 -4.44
CA THR A 64 15.60 -4.70 -5.74
C THR A 64 14.85 -3.91 -6.82
N ILE A 65 13.65 -3.44 -6.51
CA ILE A 65 12.81 -2.65 -7.44
C ILE A 65 13.32 -1.20 -7.49
N ARG A 66 13.68 -0.75 -8.70
CA ARG A 66 14.19 0.61 -8.94
C ARG A 66 13.09 1.65 -8.89
N ASN A 67 11.98 1.40 -9.57
CA ASN A 67 10.93 2.37 -9.80
C ASN A 67 10.09 2.60 -8.53
N GLU A 68 9.94 3.87 -8.12
CA GLU A 68 8.97 4.23 -7.10
C GLU A 68 7.55 4.21 -7.69
N PHE A 69 6.58 3.92 -6.84
CA PHE A 69 5.19 3.98 -7.26
C PHE A 69 4.75 5.44 -7.42
N VAL A 70 4.17 5.74 -8.57
CA VAL A 70 3.55 7.03 -8.84
C VAL A 70 2.05 6.81 -9.06
N LEU A 71 1.25 7.31 -8.13
CA LEU A 71 -0.20 7.17 -8.18
C LEU A 71 -0.81 8.10 -9.23
N ASP A 72 -1.70 7.57 -10.07
CA ASP A 72 -2.55 8.42 -10.92
C ASP A 72 -3.55 9.19 -10.03
N THR A 73 -3.39 10.49 -9.95
CA THR A 73 -4.27 11.35 -9.15
C THR A 73 -5.50 11.85 -9.89
N LYS A 74 -5.54 11.72 -11.23
CA LYS A 74 -6.62 12.23 -12.08
C LYS A 74 -8.03 11.80 -11.66
N PRO A 75 -8.27 10.53 -11.29
CA PRO A 75 -9.62 10.08 -10.94
C PRO A 75 -10.25 10.82 -9.76
N VAL A 76 -9.43 11.28 -8.80
CA VAL A 76 -9.93 11.95 -7.58
C VAL A 76 -9.62 13.44 -7.52
N GLN A 77 -8.79 13.96 -8.43
CA GLN A 77 -8.31 15.33 -8.39
C GLN A 77 -9.43 16.38 -8.43
N LYS A 78 -10.44 16.18 -9.27
CA LYS A 78 -11.55 17.13 -9.42
C LYS A 78 -12.38 17.23 -8.14
N ILE A 79 -12.69 16.10 -7.54
CA ILE A 79 -13.52 16.07 -6.34
C ILE A 79 -12.74 16.57 -5.12
N ILE A 80 -11.45 16.28 -5.01
CA ILE A 80 -10.59 16.84 -3.95
C ILE A 80 -10.60 18.36 -4.02
N LYS A 81 -10.30 18.96 -5.19
CA LYS A 81 -10.33 20.43 -5.37
C LYS A 81 -11.70 21.03 -5.05
N LEU A 82 -12.78 20.32 -5.36
CA LEU A 82 -14.12 20.78 -5.08
C LEU A 82 -14.40 20.78 -3.56
N ILE A 83 -13.96 19.77 -2.84
CA ILE A 83 -14.08 19.67 -1.39
C ILE A 83 -13.21 20.76 -0.72
N GLU A 84 -11.94 20.89 -1.10
CA GLU A 84 -11.04 21.93 -0.58
C GLU A 84 -11.63 23.34 -0.73
N LYS A 85 -12.26 23.64 -1.87
CA LYS A 85 -12.90 24.93 -2.09
C LYS A 85 -14.08 25.20 -1.16
N ASN A 86 -14.87 24.18 -0.81
CA ASN A 86 -16.08 24.34 -0.01
C ASN A 86 -15.83 24.11 1.49
N PHE A 87 -14.79 23.37 1.83
CA PHE A 87 -14.38 23.01 3.19
C PHE A 87 -12.87 23.23 3.37
N PRO A 88 -12.38 24.48 3.36
CA PRO A 88 -10.93 24.78 3.31
C PRO A 88 -10.15 24.29 4.53
N PHE A 89 -10.82 24.03 5.64
CA PHE A 89 -10.20 23.52 6.89
C PHE A 89 -10.47 22.04 7.14
N LEU A 90 -11.13 21.35 6.21
CA LEU A 90 -11.46 19.95 6.39
C LEU A 90 -10.21 19.08 6.16
N GLU A 91 -9.80 18.39 7.21
CA GLU A 91 -8.82 17.32 7.09
C GLU A 91 -9.48 16.06 6.52
N PHE A 92 -8.99 15.59 5.39
CA PHE A 92 -9.45 14.34 4.78
C PHE A 92 -8.36 13.67 3.96
N SER A 93 -8.56 12.41 3.63
CA SER A 93 -7.82 11.70 2.60
C SER A 93 -8.79 11.01 1.63
N CYS A 94 -8.38 10.93 0.37
CA CYS A 94 -9.22 10.40 -0.70
C CYS A 94 -8.42 9.46 -1.60
N TRP A 95 -9.06 8.38 -2.03
CA TRP A 95 -8.60 7.51 -3.09
C TRP A 95 -9.77 6.83 -3.81
N SER A 96 -9.53 6.31 -5.01
CA SER A 96 -10.52 5.57 -5.78
C SER A 96 -9.94 4.26 -6.31
N THR A 97 -10.74 3.22 -6.39
CA THR A 97 -10.36 1.97 -7.05
C THR A 97 -9.98 2.19 -8.52
N GLU A 98 -10.49 3.26 -9.16
CA GLU A 98 -10.10 3.64 -10.53
C GLU A 98 -8.60 3.96 -10.67
N GLN A 99 -7.96 4.47 -9.62
CA GLN A 99 -6.51 4.73 -9.61
C GLN A 99 -5.67 3.46 -9.75
N LEU A 100 -6.27 2.31 -9.47
CA LEU A 100 -5.64 0.99 -9.56
C LEU A 100 -6.02 0.22 -10.83
N LYS A 101 -6.75 0.82 -11.77
CA LYS A 101 -7.29 0.13 -12.95
C LYS A 101 -6.23 -0.62 -13.78
N ALA A 102 -5.02 -0.10 -13.84
CA ALA A 102 -3.91 -0.72 -14.58
C ALA A 102 -3.36 -2.00 -13.92
N PHE A 103 -3.73 -2.26 -12.67
CA PHE A 103 -3.23 -3.39 -11.87
C PHE A 103 -4.25 -4.51 -11.72
N PHE A 104 -5.53 -4.26 -12.02
CA PHE A 104 -6.55 -5.28 -12.02
C PHE A 104 -6.35 -6.26 -13.17
N HIS A 105 -6.51 -7.55 -12.90
CA HIS A 105 -6.64 -8.57 -13.93
C HIS A 105 -8.08 -8.60 -14.46
N HIS A 106 -9.07 -8.50 -13.57
CA HIS A 106 -10.47 -8.31 -13.91
C HIS A 106 -10.96 -6.96 -13.38
N LEU A 107 -11.29 -6.04 -14.29
CA LEU A 107 -11.79 -4.74 -13.90
C LEU A 107 -13.11 -4.89 -13.13
N PRO A 108 -13.27 -4.21 -12.00
CA PRO A 108 -14.54 -4.15 -11.31
C PRO A 108 -15.59 -3.47 -12.20
N SER A 109 -16.85 -3.88 -12.09
CA SER A 109 -17.96 -3.30 -12.86
C SER A 109 -18.16 -1.82 -12.57
N GLN A 110 -17.82 -1.38 -11.38
CA GLN A 110 -17.90 0.01 -10.93
C GLN A 110 -16.71 0.40 -10.08
N PHE A 111 -16.24 1.63 -10.25
CA PHE A 111 -15.21 2.19 -9.39
C PHE A 111 -15.84 2.89 -8.18
N VAL A 112 -15.17 2.78 -7.04
CA VAL A 112 -15.62 3.33 -5.77
C VAL A 112 -14.57 4.31 -5.25
N THR A 113 -15.03 5.48 -4.81
CA THR A 113 -14.18 6.50 -4.19
C THR A 113 -14.34 6.46 -2.68
N PHE A 114 -13.24 6.46 -1.96
CA PHE A 114 -13.20 6.44 -0.50
C PHE A 114 -12.71 7.78 0.04
N PHE A 115 -13.44 8.31 1.01
CA PHE A 115 -13.06 9.50 1.77
C PHE A 115 -12.92 9.13 3.23
N TYR A 116 -11.83 9.56 3.84
CA TYR A 116 -11.56 9.40 5.26
C TYR A 116 -11.44 10.79 5.87
N SER A 117 -12.16 11.04 6.96
CA SER A 117 -12.15 12.32 7.66
C SER A 117 -12.49 12.13 9.14
N GLU A 118 -12.52 13.19 9.92
CA GLU A 118 -13.02 13.17 11.28
C GLU A 118 -14.49 12.79 11.32
N LYS A 119 -14.89 12.09 12.37
CA LYS A 119 -16.25 11.53 12.50
C LYS A 119 -17.35 12.59 12.33
N ASP A 120 -17.17 13.74 12.95
CA ASP A 120 -18.16 14.82 12.96
C ASP A 120 -18.26 15.53 11.59
N SER A 121 -17.24 15.42 10.77
CA SER A 121 -17.22 16.00 9.42
C SER A 121 -17.86 15.10 8.35
N LEU A 122 -18.15 13.83 8.68
CA LEU A 122 -18.64 12.87 7.68
C LEU A 122 -20.06 13.19 7.21
N GLN A 123 -20.95 13.65 8.08
CA GLN A 123 -22.31 13.97 7.68
C GLN A 123 -22.38 15.21 6.78
N PRO A 124 -21.75 16.35 7.11
CA PRO A 124 -21.65 17.49 6.18
C PRO A 124 -21.03 17.13 4.83
N LEU A 125 -19.99 16.29 4.83
CA LEU A 125 -19.35 15.82 3.61
C LEU A 125 -20.28 14.93 2.79
N LYS A 126 -21.07 14.06 3.43
CA LYS A 126 -22.10 13.25 2.78
C LYS A 126 -23.10 14.13 2.07
N ASP A 127 -23.73 15.07 2.78
CA ASP A 127 -24.77 15.95 2.24
C ASP A 127 -24.23 16.77 1.04
N PHE A 128 -22.99 17.24 1.15
CA PHE A 128 -22.31 17.92 0.06
C PHE A 128 -22.12 17.04 -1.19
N LEU A 129 -21.63 15.81 -1.00
CA LEU A 129 -21.39 14.89 -2.12
C LEU A 129 -22.71 14.42 -2.77
N GLU A 130 -23.76 14.17 -1.98
CA GLU A 130 -25.09 13.85 -2.50
C GLU A 130 -25.65 15.00 -3.35
N ASN A 131 -25.46 16.25 -2.95
CA ASN A 131 -25.78 17.44 -3.74
C ASN A 131 -24.94 17.58 -5.03
N LYS A 132 -23.86 16.80 -5.17
CA LYS A 132 -23.06 16.67 -6.41
C LYS A 132 -23.36 15.38 -7.17
N ASN A 133 -24.51 14.74 -6.88
CA ASN A 133 -25.01 13.53 -7.51
C ASN A 133 -24.12 12.28 -7.25
N TYR A 134 -23.36 12.27 -6.16
CA TYR A 134 -22.71 11.05 -5.71
C TYR A 134 -23.68 10.13 -4.98
N ASN A 135 -23.54 8.83 -5.19
CA ASN A 135 -24.20 7.81 -4.40
C ASN A 135 -23.37 7.54 -3.14
N VAL A 136 -23.76 8.12 -2.00
CA VAL A 136 -22.89 8.19 -0.80
C VAL A 136 -23.36 7.21 0.27
N PHE A 137 -22.41 6.44 0.81
CA PHE A 137 -22.64 5.55 1.96
C PHE A 137 -21.76 5.99 3.13
N LEU A 138 -22.41 6.29 4.25
CA LEU A 138 -21.74 6.75 5.46
C LEU A 138 -21.38 5.54 6.34
N ASN A 139 -20.09 5.22 6.39
CA ASN A 139 -19.48 4.19 7.22
C ASN A 139 -20.25 2.84 7.25
N PRO A 140 -20.64 2.28 6.09
CA PRO A 140 -21.47 1.09 6.07
C PRO A 140 -20.76 -0.09 6.77
N LEU A 141 -21.51 -0.78 7.64
CA LEU A 141 -21.06 -2.00 8.31
C LEU A 141 -21.14 -3.19 7.34
N LYS A 142 -20.37 -4.24 7.59
CA LYS A 142 -20.35 -5.44 6.75
C LYS A 142 -21.75 -6.06 6.54
N ALA A 143 -22.54 -6.14 7.62
CA ALA A 143 -23.90 -6.69 7.56
C ALA A 143 -24.86 -5.84 6.72
N GLU A 144 -24.64 -4.52 6.70
CA GLU A 144 -25.44 -3.55 5.95
C GLU A 144 -25.00 -3.50 4.48
N ALA A 145 -23.70 -3.67 4.25
CA ALA A 145 -23.11 -3.57 2.91
C ALA A 145 -23.73 -4.54 1.93
N TYR A 146 -23.97 -5.79 2.33
CA TYR A 146 -24.60 -6.81 1.48
C TYR A 146 -26.04 -6.47 1.08
N LYS A 147 -26.75 -5.71 1.89
CA LYS A 147 -28.17 -5.41 1.68
C LYS A 147 -28.41 -4.07 0.99
N PHE A 148 -27.59 -3.06 1.30
CA PHE A 148 -27.89 -1.67 0.99
C PHE A 148 -26.84 -0.98 0.11
N VAL A 149 -25.59 -1.50 0.05
CA VAL A 149 -24.55 -0.87 -0.78
C VAL A 149 -24.65 -1.40 -2.20
N HIS A 150 -25.22 -0.59 -3.07
CA HIS A 150 -25.25 -0.85 -4.50
C HIS A 150 -24.25 0.08 -5.19
N PHE A 151 -23.17 -0.50 -5.73
CA PHE A 151 -22.18 0.26 -6.47
C PHE A 151 -22.78 0.73 -7.80
N ARG A 152 -22.74 2.03 -8.00
CA ARG A 152 -23.17 2.72 -9.21
C ARG A 152 -22.04 3.68 -9.64
N ASN A 153 -22.22 4.32 -10.80
CA ASN A 153 -21.36 5.44 -11.17
C ASN A 153 -21.36 6.48 -10.04
N TRP A 154 -20.18 7.02 -9.74
CA TRP A 154 -19.99 8.02 -8.68
C TRP A 154 -20.31 7.54 -7.26
N THR A 155 -20.08 6.25 -6.97
CA THR A 155 -20.22 5.76 -5.59
C THR A 155 -19.09 6.27 -4.71
N ALA A 156 -19.45 6.85 -3.57
CA ALA A 156 -18.55 7.34 -2.53
C ALA A 156 -18.80 6.64 -1.19
N ILE A 157 -17.75 6.17 -0.55
CA ILE A 157 -17.78 5.59 0.79
C ILE A 157 -17.06 6.53 1.75
N LEU A 158 -17.74 6.98 2.77
CA LEU A 158 -17.18 7.83 3.82
C LEU A 158 -16.78 6.97 5.02
N ARG A 159 -15.56 7.14 5.51
CA ARG A 159 -15.00 6.44 6.68
C ARG A 159 -14.41 7.43 7.66
N PRO A 160 -14.51 7.18 8.97
CA PRO A 160 -13.76 7.95 9.94
C PRO A 160 -12.26 7.65 9.82
N PHE A 161 -11.41 8.61 10.12
CA PHE A 161 -9.98 8.38 10.29
C PHE A 161 -9.73 7.27 11.32
N ILE A 162 -8.72 6.46 11.05
CA ILE A 162 -8.32 5.35 11.93
C ILE A 162 -7.11 5.75 12.78
N ALA A 163 -6.25 6.63 12.26
CA ALA A 163 -5.05 7.11 12.93
C ALA A 163 -4.79 8.57 12.56
N HIS A 164 -4.14 9.31 13.48
CA HIS A 164 -3.72 10.69 13.22
C HIS A 164 -2.70 10.83 12.08
N ARG A 165 -1.96 9.78 11.75
CA ARG A 165 -0.95 9.77 10.69
C ARG A 165 -1.25 8.66 9.69
N GLU A 166 -2.10 8.96 8.74
CA GLU A 166 -2.33 8.09 7.58
C GLU A 166 -1.31 8.42 6.48
N PRO A 167 -0.83 7.41 5.69
CA PRO A 167 0.02 7.68 4.53
C PRO A 167 -0.75 8.47 3.47
N LYS A 168 -0.50 9.79 3.39
CA LYS A 168 -1.12 10.71 2.41
C LYS A 168 -0.16 11.82 2.02
N ASP A 169 -0.39 12.41 0.85
CA ASP A 169 0.26 13.62 0.36
C ASP A 169 -0.84 14.66 0.10
N GLY A 170 -0.93 15.68 0.95
CA GLY A 170 -2.11 16.54 1.02
C GLY A 170 -3.35 15.70 1.32
N HIS A 171 -4.32 15.72 0.42
CA HIS A 171 -5.55 14.93 0.52
C HIS A 171 -5.51 13.62 -0.30
N PHE A 172 -4.44 13.37 -1.04
CA PHE A 172 -4.28 12.14 -1.81
C PHE A 172 -3.73 11.03 -0.92
N ALA A 173 -4.47 9.91 -0.80
CA ALA A 173 -3.95 8.73 -0.13
C ALA A 173 -2.75 8.18 -0.90
N ARG A 174 -1.69 7.76 -0.19
CA ARG A 174 -0.54 7.10 -0.81
C ARG A 174 -0.79 5.62 -1.00
N ILE A 175 -0.02 4.99 -1.87
CA ILE A 175 -0.19 3.58 -2.22
C ILE A 175 -0.10 2.66 -0.99
N GLU A 176 0.72 3.00 -0.01
CA GLU A 176 0.86 2.25 1.25
C GLU A 176 -0.46 2.19 2.03
N LYS A 177 -1.23 3.30 2.03
CA LYS A 177 -2.59 3.33 2.59
C LYS A 177 -3.56 2.56 1.70
N ILE A 178 -3.54 2.80 0.40
CA ILE A 178 -4.50 2.22 -0.57
C ILE A 178 -4.44 0.69 -0.54
N VAL A 179 -3.25 0.10 -0.53
CA VAL A 179 -3.09 -1.37 -0.47
C VAL A 179 -3.75 -1.95 0.79
N VAL A 180 -3.57 -1.31 1.94
CA VAL A 180 -4.17 -1.78 3.19
C VAL A 180 -5.68 -1.54 3.22
N ASP A 181 -6.13 -0.37 2.78
CA ASP A 181 -7.56 -0.05 2.74
C ASP A 181 -8.30 -0.94 1.75
N LEU A 182 -7.73 -1.21 0.58
CA LEU A 182 -8.31 -2.13 -0.39
C LEU A 182 -8.53 -3.51 0.23
N TYR A 183 -7.57 -4.04 1.03
CA TYR A 183 -7.76 -5.29 1.77
C TYR A 183 -8.95 -5.21 2.72
N VAL A 184 -9.01 -4.17 3.54
CA VAL A 184 -10.06 -4.01 4.56
C VAL A 184 -11.42 -3.81 3.93
N GLU A 185 -11.52 -2.97 2.90
CA GLU A 185 -12.77 -2.66 2.25
C GLU A 185 -13.27 -3.83 1.37
N THR A 186 -12.37 -4.60 0.77
CA THR A 186 -12.72 -5.88 0.12
C THR A 186 -13.38 -6.83 1.11
N LYS A 187 -12.84 -6.98 2.32
CA LYS A 187 -13.44 -7.84 3.36
C LYS A 187 -14.77 -7.31 3.92
N LYS A 188 -14.99 -6.00 3.89
CA LYS A 188 -16.21 -5.36 4.38
C LYS A 188 -17.31 -5.26 3.34
N LEU A 189 -16.96 -4.88 2.12
CA LEU A 189 -17.89 -4.45 1.07
C LEU A 189 -17.96 -5.43 -0.11
N ASN A 190 -17.10 -6.46 -0.10
CA ASN A 190 -16.96 -7.40 -1.23
C ASN A 190 -16.66 -6.67 -2.56
N LEU A 191 -15.75 -5.68 -2.52
CA LEU A 191 -15.39 -4.84 -3.68
C LEU A 191 -14.84 -5.67 -4.84
N ILE A 192 -13.95 -6.61 -4.51
CA ILE A 192 -13.28 -7.57 -5.39
C ILE A 192 -13.13 -8.86 -4.60
N ASP A 193 -12.79 -9.95 -5.25
CA ASP A 193 -12.41 -11.16 -4.53
C ASP A 193 -10.97 -11.07 -3.97
N MET A 194 -10.61 -11.99 -3.08
CA MET A 194 -9.29 -11.98 -2.44
C MET A 194 -8.18 -12.45 -3.38
N GLU A 195 -8.51 -13.20 -4.41
CA GLU A 195 -7.55 -13.61 -5.43
C GLU A 195 -7.17 -12.40 -6.29
N GLU A 196 -8.16 -11.64 -6.74
CA GLU A 196 -7.95 -10.39 -7.49
C GLU A 196 -7.17 -9.37 -6.65
N TYR A 197 -7.52 -9.21 -5.35
CA TYR A 197 -6.72 -8.38 -4.43
C TYR A 197 -5.24 -8.80 -4.43
N SER A 198 -4.99 -10.11 -4.31
CA SER A 198 -3.62 -10.65 -4.29
C SER A 198 -2.87 -10.37 -5.59
N LYS A 199 -3.54 -10.50 -6.74
CA LYS A 199 -2.98 -10.17 -8.06
C LYS A 199 -2.65 -8.67 -8.17
N VAL A 200 -3.57 -7.79 -7.76
CA VAL A 200 -3.34 -6.33 -7.75
C VAL A 200 -2.11 -5.98 -6.92
N VAL A 201 -2.03 -6.48 -5.69
CA VAL A 201 -0.88 -6.20 -4.80
C VAL A 201 0.41 -6.79 -5.35
N SER A 202 0.37 -8.00 -5.92
CA SER A 202 1.52 -8.62 -6.59
C SER A 202 2.03 -7.75 -7.74
N ASN A 203 1.13 -7.31 -8.62
CA ASN A 203 1.47 -6.46 -9.75
C ASN A 203 2.10 -5.13 -9.31
N ILE A 204 1.56 -4.53 -8.24
CA ILE A 204 2.14 -3.30 -7.70
C ILE A 204 3.53 -3.58 -7.12
N MET A 205 3.66 -4.57 -6.23
CA MET A 205 4.88 -4.82 -5.47
C MET A 205 6.01 -5.44 -6.29
N SER A 206 5.73 -6.12 -7.39
CA SER A 206 6.76 -6.65 -8.29
C SER A 206 7.32 -5.61 -9.26
N ASN A 207 6.58 -4.55 -9.55
CA ASN A 207 6.98 -3.52 -10.51
C ASN A 207 7.40 -2.19 -9.87
N TYR A 208 6.94 -1.92 -8.65
CA TYR A 208 7.13 -0.63 -7.99
C TYR A 208 7.59 -0.79 -6.54
N ARG A 209 8.44 0.12 -6.13
CA ARG A 209 8.95 0.19 -4.78
C ARG A 209 8.02 0.97 -3.86
N LEU A 210 7.57 0.31 -2.77
CA LEU A 210 6.74 0.86 -1.71
C LEU A 210 7.59 1.10 -0.45
N LYS A 211 7.11 1.96 0.44
CA LYS A 211 7.69 2.17 1.77
C LYS A 211 7.09 1.18 2.77
N ILE A 212 7.69 0.02 2.87
CA ILE A 212 7.17 -1.12 3.66
C ILE A 212 6.88 -0.77 5.14
N PRO A 213 7.76 -0.04 5.88
CA PRO A 213 7.43 0.36 7.25
C PRO A 213 6.14 1.18 7.35
N GLU A 214 5.93 2.16 6.47
CA GLU A 214 4.71 2.98 6.49
C GLU A 214 3.46 2.15 6.20
N LEU A 215 3.56 1.20 5.26
CA LEU A 215 2.49 0.25 4.95
C LEU A 215 2.16 -0.63 6.15
N LEU A 216 3.19 -1.20 6.81
CA LEU A 216 3.00 -2.08 7.97
C LEU A 216 2.51 -1.34 9.21
N ASP A 217 2.94 -0.10 9.43
CA ASP A 217 2.47 0.74 10.53
C ASP A 217 0.99 1.11 10.32
N TYR A 218 0.61 1.45 9.10
CA TYR A 218 -0.79 1.70 8.78
C TYR A 218 -1.62 0.40 8.90
N ALA A 219 -1.12 -0.73 8.43
CA ALA A 219 -1.77 -2.03 8.60
C ALA A 219 -1.94 -2.42 10.08
N HIS A 220 -1.01 -2.03 10.96
CA HIS A 220 -1.14 -2.20 12.40
C HIS A 220 -2.32 -1.39 12.95
N ASN A 221 -2.42 -0.12 12.60
CA ASN A 221 -3.54 0.75 13.00
C ASN A 221 -4.89 0.22 12.48
N ARG A 222 -4.90 -0.39 11.29
CA ARG A 222 -6.07 -1.07 10.70
C ARG A 222 -6.35 -2.46 11.29
N LYS A 223 -5.52 -2.96 12.23
CA LYS A 223 -5.61 -4.30 12.88
C LYS A 223 -5.50 -5.46 11.88
N VAL A 224 -4.77 -5.27 10.79
CA VAL A 224 -4.57 -6.29 9.74
C VAL A 224 -3.09 -6.58 9.45
N ARG A 225 -2.15 -6.07 10.26
CA ARG A 225 -0.71 -6.18 10.05
C ARG A 225 -0.26 -7.60 9.71
N SER A 226 -0.62 -8.59 10.54
CA SER A 226 -0.21 -9.99 10.33
C SER A 226 -0.71 -10.59 9.01
N LYS A 227 -1.86 -10.11 8.51
CA LYS A 227 -2.40 -10.54 7.21
C LYS A 227 -1.62 -9.93 6.06
N ILE A 228 -1.32 -8.64 6.15
CA ILE A 228 -0.54 -7.91 5.14
C ILE A 228 0.91 -8.44 5.12
N GLU A 229 1.55 -8.66 6.27
CA GLU A 229 2.89 -9.26 6.33
C GLU A 229 2.94 -10.63 5.63
N LYS A 230 1.95 -11.50 5.87
CA LYS A 230 1.89 -12.80 5.17
C LYS A 230 1.81 -12.63 3.65
N ILE A 231 1.02 -11.70 3.16
CA ILE A 231 0.90 -11.41 1.73
C ILE A 231 2.26 -10.95 1.17
N ILE A 232 2.93 -10.01 1.83
CA ILE A 232 4.27 -9.53 1.42
C ILE A 232 5.29 -10.68 1.40
N MET A 233 5.28 -11.55 2.42
CA MET A 233 6.18 -12.70 2.48
C MET A 233 5.94 -13.71 1.36
N CYS A 234 4.68 -14.01 1.03
CA CYS A 234 4.35 -14.91 -0.07
C CYS A 234 4.92 -14.41 -1.41
N PHE A 235 4.88 -13.12 -1.69
CA PHE A 235 5.48 -12.56 -2.91
C PHE A 235 7.00 -12.68 -2.93
N ASN A 236 7.65 -12.49 -1.80
CA ASN A 236 9.10 -12.66 -1.72
C ASN A 236 9.54 -14.11 -1.99
N LEU A 237 8.70 -15.10 -1.72
CA LEU A 237 8.98 -16.51 -1.98
C LEU A 237 8.64 -16.92 -3.43
N SER A 238 7.65 -16.27 -4.05
CA SER A 238 7.22 -16.56 -5.44
C SER A 238 8.28 -16.21 -6.49
N SER A 239 9.25 -15.34 -6.16
CA SER A 239 10.37 -15.04 -7.04
C SER A 239 11.32 -16.24 -7.27
N TYR A 240 11.17 -17.33 -6.51
CA TYR A 240 11.90 -18.58 -6.73
C TYR A 240 11.24 -19.53 -7.77
N ALA A 241 9.98 -19.30 -8.14
CA ALA A 241 9.22 -20.21 -9.00
C ALA A 241 9.28 -19.87 -10.49
N THR A 242 10.02 -18.83 -10.88
CA THR A 242 10.07 -18.32 -12.27
C THR A 242 11.50 -18.36 -12.85
N ILE A 243 12.29 -19.40 -12.51
CA ILE A 243 13.56 -19.70 -13.20
C ILE A 243 13.52 -21.15 -13.66
#